data_ae0886e0342696ee1a281d039156cb46
#
_entry.id   ae0886e0342696ee1a281d039156cb46
#
_cell.length_a   1.000
_cell.length_b   1.000
_cell.length_c   1.000
_cell.angle_alpha   90.00
_cell.angle_beta   90.00
_cell.angle_gamma   90.00
#
_symmetry.space_group_name_H-M   'P 1'
#
loop_
_entity.id
_entity.type
_entity.pdbx_description
1 polymer ?
#
loop_
_entity_poly.entity_id
_entity_poly.type
_entity_poly.pdbx_seq_one_letter_code
_entity_poly.pdbx_strand_id
1 'polypeptide(L)'
;MLFRSIDGVIPPEIESSLIELAQQPMLEGVNELEDGSAIIGEMEMEAEAPIAIPFDANLAEHIDEDVLSEISNEITGNIEDDTNSRSDWEEQYKGGLELLGMSYEDRSEPFEGASGIVHPLLAESVTQFQAQAYREMLPAGGPVKTSIIGAETPEVTAQAERVKNYMNYQITYEMEEYDPELDQMLFYLPIVGSAFKKVYFDPTMQRAVSKFVHSEDLIVPYSATDLATATRITHCIRMDKNEIKKLQLSGFYRDIDLPSSGADSDGTNDVKDTINDIEGITSSSSQNEEMMIYEVHTDLDIEGFEDIGADGEPTGLKMPYIVTIMEDTGDVLSIKRNFNESDPLRRKVPYFVHYKFLPGLGFYGFGLTHTIGGLSRASTSILRQLIDAGTLSNLPAGFKARGARIRDDETPLNPGEFRDVDMVGGDLRSAIMPLPFKEPSQTLYSLMGTLIDSGRRFASMADMKVGEMNSNSPVGTTMA
;
A
#
# COMPACT_ATOMS: atom_id res chain seq x y z
N MET A 1 35.26 6.73 -7.71
CA MET A 1 36.56 7.03 -7.11
C MET A 1 37.35 5.74 -6.96
N LEU A 2 38.44 5.60 -7.70
CA LEU A 2 39.49 4.56 -7.60
C LEU A 2 39.10 3.10 -7.85
N PHE A 3 39.04 2.75 -9.12
CA PHE A 3 39.42 1.41 -9.57
C PHE A 3 40.92 1.23 -9.28
N ARG A 4 41.25 0.38 -8.32
CA ARG A 4 42.59 -0.21 -8.22
C ARG A 4 42.53 -1.49 -9.05
N SER A 5 43.32 -1.52 -10.14
CA SER A 5 43.65 -2.72 -10.86
C SER A 5 44.28 -3.71 -9.86
N ILE A 6 43.68 -4.86 -9.71
CA ILE A 6 44.30 -5.99 -9.04
C ILE A 6 45.14 -6.69 -10.13
N ASP A 7 46.43 -6.46 -10.10
CA ASP A 7 47.40 -7.31 -10.78
C ASP A 7 47.39 -8.67 -10.08
N GLY A 8 46.43 -9.50 -10.46
CA GLY A 8 46.38 -10.90 -10.07
C GLY A 8 47.18 -11.74 -11.07
N VAL A 9 48.32 -12.23 -10.64
CA VAL A 9 49.09 -13.27 -11.36
C VAL A 9 48.14 -14.43 -11.60
N ILE A 10 47.89 -14.74 -12.89
CA ILE A 10 47.09 -15.90 -13.28
C ILE A 10 47.84 -17.15 -12.80
N PRO A 11 47.25 -18.07 -12.06
CA PRO A 11 47.89 -19.30 -11.63
C PRO A 11 48.41 -20.07 -12.85
N PRO A 12 49.61 -20.65 -12.78
CA PRO A 12 50.23 -21.36 -13.91
C PRO A 12 49.44 -22.54 -14.45
N GLU A 13 48.48 -23.06 -13.68
CA GLU A 13 47.57 -24.12 -14.13
C GLU A 13 46.52 -23.61 -15.12
N ILE A 14 46.12 -22.31 -15.04
CA ILE A 14 45.21 -21.71 -15.99
C ILE A 14 45.92 -21.25 -17.25
N GLU A 15 47.17 -20.82 -17.13
CA GLU A 15 48.00 -20.46 -18.28
C GLU A 15 48.35 -21.66 -19.18
N SER A 16 48.57 -22.84 -18.59
CA SER A 16 48.77 -24.09 -19.33
C SER A 16 47.55 -24.59 -20.06
N SER A 17 46.33 -24.45 -19.44
CA SER A 17 45.07 -24.84 -20.08
C SER A 17 44.68 -23.87 -21.21
N LEU A 18 44.99 -22.59 -21.10
CA LEU A 18 44.79 -21.62 -22.19
C LEU A 18 45.73 -21.86 -23.38
N ILE A 19 46.95 -22.31 -23.12
CA ILE A 19 47.95 -22.65 -24.18
C ILE A 19 47.54 -23.97 -24.86
N GLU A 20 47.00 -24.94 -24.14
CA GLU A 20 46.46 -26.18 -24.72
C GLU A 20 45.22 -25.91 -25.58
N LEU A 21 44.32 -25.01 -25.17
CA LEU A 21 43.16 -24.60 -25.97
C LEU A 21 43.58 -23.84 -27.25
N ALA A 22 44.70 -23.12 -27.24
CA ALA A 22 45.20 -22.38 -28.40
C ALA A 22 45.98 -23.25 -29.38
N GLN A 23 46.31 -24.49 -29.02
CA GLN A 23 47.04 -25.44 -29.85
C GLN A 23 46.15 -26.58 -30.45
N GLN A 24 44.86 -26.55 -30.22
CA GLN A 24 43.95 -27.45 -30.93
C GLN A 24 43.84 -27.02 -32.40
N PRO A 25 44.06 -27.92 -33.38
CA PRO A 25 43.96 -27.57 -34.79
C PRO A 25 42.52 -27.23 -35.10
N MET A 26 42.27 -25.96 -35.43
CA MET A 26 41.05 -25.55 -36.11
C MET A 26 41.02 -26.20 -37.48
N LEU A 27 40.32 -27.35 -37.59
CA LEU A 27 39.75 -27.89 -38.82
C LEU A 27 39.59 -29.44 -38.66
N GLU A 28 38.65 -29.87 -37.82
CA GLU A 28 38.01 -31.17 -37.98
C GLU A 28 36.83 -30.97 -38.94
N GLY A 29 36.94 -31.55 -40.14
CA GLY A 29 35.87 -31.55 -41.14
C GLY A 29 36.33 -31.39 -42.58
N VAL A 30 37.62 -31.34 -42.84
CA VAL A 30 38.16 -31.38 -44.22
C VAL A 30 38.77 -32.73 -44.51
N ASN A 31 38.12 -33.56 -45.31
CA ASN A 31 38.69 -34.79 -45.82
C ASN A 31 39.34 -34.52 -47.19
N GLU A 32 40.68 -34.54 -47.23
CA GLU A 32 41.43 -34.50 -48.50
C GLU A 32 41.31 -35.86 -49.21
N LEU A 33 40.88 -35.79 -50.46
CA LEU A 33 40.88 -36.96 -51.40
C LEU A 33 42.24 -37.13 -52.05
N GLU A 34 42.59 -38.32 -52.48
CA GLU A 34 43.90 -38.66 -53.11
C GLU A 34 44.19 -37.89 -54.40
N ASP A 35 43.22 -37.15 -54.96
CA ASP A 35 43.34 -36.33 -56.16
C ASP A 35 43.62 -34.84 -55.85
N GLY A 36 43.78 -34.47 -54.54
CA GLY A 36 44.05 -33.09 -54.11
C GLY A 36 42.82 -32.21 -54.01
N SER A 37 41.60 -32.76 -54.13
CA SER A 37 40.36 -32.04 -53.81
C SER A 37 39.93 -32.28 -52.37
N ALA A 38 39.39 -31.26 -51.72
CA ALA A 38 38.87 -31.32 -50.34
C ALA A 38 37.35 -31.30 -50.38
N ILE A 39 36.67 -32.24 -49.73
CA ILE A 39 35.22 -32.18 -49.46
C ILE A 39 35.06 -31.58 -48.10
N ILE A 40 34.42 -30.42 -48.04
CA ILE A 40 33.87 -29.86 -46.81
C ILE A 40 32.59 -30.65 -46.53
N GLY A 41 32.66 -31.57 -45.59
CA GLY A 41 31.45 -32.24 -45.08
C GLY A 41 30.51 -31.16 -44.54
N GLU A 42 29.20 -31.32 -44.83
CA GLU A 42 28.19 -30.54 -44.12
C GLU A 42 28.48 -30.72 -42.62
N MET A 43 28.88 -29.62 -41.96
CA MET A 43 28.84 -29.60 -40.51
C MET A 43 27.36 -29.77 -40.15
N GLU A 44 27.00 -30.94 -39.63
CA GLU A 44 25.84 -30.99 -38.76
C GLU A 44 26.12 -29.93 -37.68
N MET A 45 25.42 -28.81 -37.76
CA MET A 45 25.36 -27.90 -36.61
C MET A 45 24.80 -28.76 -35.48
N GLU A 46 25.69 -29.27 -34.59
CA GLU A 46 25.20 -29.68 -33.28
C GLU A 46 24.34 -28.57 -32.78
N ALA A 47 23.05 -28.81 -32.64
CA ALA A 47 22.14 -27.90 -32.01
C ALA A 47 22.79 -27.51 -30.68
N GLU A 48 23.17 -26.25 -30.52
CA GLU A 48 23.72 -25.76 -29.25
C GLU A 48 22.79 -26.28 -28.17
N ALA A 49 23.38 -27.02 -27.21
CA ALA A 49 22.61 -27.53 -26.09
C ALA A 49 21.84 -26.32 -25.51
N PRO A 50 20.53 -26.44 -25.30
CA PRO A 50 19.72 -25.29 -24.87
C PRO A 50 20.40 -24.66 -23.66
N ILE A 51 20.75 -23.39 -23.77
CA ILE A 51 21.40 -22.63 -22.68
C ILE A 51 20.50 -22.79 -21.49
N ALA A 52 20.98 -23.51 -20.45
CA ALA A 52 20.17 -23.72 -19.27
C ALA A 52 19.89 -22.38 -18.61
N ILE A 53 18.65 -21.92 -18.73
CA ILE A 53 18.20 -20.63 -18.18
C ILE A 53 18.32 -20.70 -16.65
N PRO A 54 19.08 -19.82 -16.00
CA PRO A 54 19.21 -19.79 -14.54
C PRO A 54 17.85 -19.74 -13.85
N PHE A 55 17.74 -20.36 -12.67
CA PHE A 55 16.47 -20.39 -11.95
C PHE A 55 15.93 -18.98 -11.63
N ASP A 56 16.81 -18.05 -11.28
CA ASP A 56 16.50 -16.66 -10.91
C ASP A 56 16.41 -15.69 -12.11
N ALA A 57 16.58 -16.21 -13.34
CA ALA A 57 16.52 -15.37 -14.55
C ALA A 57 15.14 -14.76 -14.75
N ASN A 58 15.10 -13.63 -15.44
CA ASN A 58 13.87 -13.04 -15.94
C ASN A 58 13.38 -13.82 -17.16
N LEU A 59 12.33 -14.61 -16.99
CA LEU A 59 11.78 -15.44 -18.06
C LEU A 59 11.19 -14.63 -19.21
N ALA A 60 10.76 -13.39 -18.95
CA ALA A 60 10.20 -12.51 -19.98
C ALA A 60 11.21 -12.18 -21.12
N GLU A 61 12.53 -12.39 -20.90
CA GLU A 61 13.55 -12.24 -21.95
C GLU A 61 13.62 -13.44 -22.91
N HIS A 62 12.99 -14.56 -22.54
CA HIS A 62 13.08 -15.84 -23.25
C HIS A 62 11.73 -16.32 -23.79
N ILE A 63 10.68 -15.53 -23.63
CA ILE A 63 9.30 -15.82 -24.07
C ILE A 63 8.98 -14.92 -25.26
N ASP A 64 8.26 -15.47 -26.25
CA ASP A 64 7.84 -14.73 -27.42
C ASP A 64 6.87 -13.58 -27.05
N GLU A 65 6.95 -12.47 -27.79
CA GLU A 65 6.18 -11.24 -27.54
C GLU A 65 4.67 -11.47 -27.63
N ASP A 66 4.22 -12.34 -28.52
CA ASP A 66 2.79 -12.67 -28.66
C ASP A 66 2.27 -13.37 -27.39
N VAL A 67 3.05 -14.29 -26.81
CA VAL A 67 2.70 -14.97 -25.53
C VAL A 67 2.73 -14.02 -24.37
N LEU A 68 3.73 -13.11 -24.30
CA LEU A 68 3.78 -12.07 -23.28
C LEU A 68 2.57 -11.15 -23.32
N SER A 69 2.13 -10.77 -24.52
CA SER A 69 0.95 -9.94 -24.71
C SER A 69 -0.34 -10.67 -24.28
N GLU A 70 -0.45 -11.96 -24.54
CA GLU A 70 -1.60 -12.77 -24.10
C GLU A 70 -1.65 -12.87 -22.57
N ILE A 71 -0.52 -13.15 -21.92
CA ILE A 71 -0.38 -13.17 -20.45
C ILE A 71 -0.75 -11.81 -19.84
N SER A 72 -0.23 -10.72 -20.44
CA SER A 72 -0.52 -9.36 -19.97
C SER A 72 -2.01 -9.03 -20.04
N ASN A 73 -2.65 -9.32 -21.18
CA ASN A 73 -4.08 -9.06 -21.37
C ASN A 73 -4.95 -9.88 -20.38
N GLU A 74 -4.63 -11.15 -20.15
CA GLU A 74 -5.34 -11.98 -19.19
C GLU A 74 -5.19 -11.40 -17.76
N ILE A 75 -3.97 -11.03 -17.38
CA ILE A 75 -3.70 -10.52 -16.04
C ILE A 75 -4.35 -9.15 -15.83
N THR A 76 -4.27 -8.23 -16.79
CA THR A 76 -4.88 -6.90 -16.70
C THR A 76 -6.40 -6.99 -16.58
N GLY A 77 -7.05 -7.82 -17.39
CA GLY A 77 -8.49 -8.06 -17.25
C GLY A 77 -8.87 -8.63 -15.89
N ASN A 78 -8.05 -9.51 -15.34
CA ASN A 78 -8.26 -10.04 -13.99
C ASN A 78 -8.06 -8.98 -12.90
N ILE A 79 -7.12 -8.03 -13.07
CA ILE A 79 -6.90 -6.91 -12.14
C ILE A 79 -8.11 -5.98 -12.13
N GLU A 80 -8.67 -5.66 -13.32
CA GLU A 80 -9.88 -4.85 -13.43
C GLU A 80 -11.07 -5.48 -12.70
N ASP A 81 -11.29 -6.78 -12.90
CA ASP A 81 -12.35 -7.52 -12.20
C ASP A 81 -12.15 -7.50 -10.69
N ASP A 82 -10.93 -7.72 -10.21
CA ASP A 82 -10.61 -7.73 -8.78
C ASP A 82 -10.78 -6.32 -8.18
N THR A 83 -10.38 -5.26 -8.89
CA THR A 83 -10.57 -3.87 -8.47
C THR A 83 -12.05 -3.51 -8.38
N ASN A 84 -12.82 -3.83 -9.42
CA ASN A 84 -14.27 -3.60 -9.43
C ASN A 84 -14.99 -4.34 -8.29
N SER A 85 -14.51 -5.53 -7.92
CA SER A 85 -15.12 -6.34 -6.87
C SER A 85 -15.02 -5.73 -5.47
N ARG A 86 -14.10 -4.79 -5.24
CA ARG A 86 -13.88 -4.13 -3.95
C ARG A 86 -14.35 -2.67 -3.89
N SER A 87 -15.02 -2.16 -4.92
CA SER A 87 -15.47 -0.75 -5.03
C SER A 87 -16.30 -0.28 -3.83
N ASP A 88 -17.23 -1.11 -3.33
CA ASP A 88 -18.04 -0.80 -2.14
C ASP A 88 -17.17 -0.61 -0.87
N TRP A 89 -16.11 -1.38 -0.75
CA TRP A 89 -15.16 -1.26 0.35
C TRP A 89 -14.34 0.05 0.23
N GLU A 90 -13.93 0.41 -0.97
CA GLU A 90 -13.19 1.66 -1.25
C GLU A 90 -14.05 2.89 -0.94
N GLU A 91 -15.35 2.89 -1.29
CA GLU A 91 -16.29 3.97 -0.96
C GLU A 91 -16.44 4.14 0.57
N GLN A 92 -16.54 3.03 1.31
CA GLN A 92 -16.60 3.07 2.76
C GLN A 92 -15.29 3.59 3.38
N TYR A 93 -14.16 3.22 2.82
CA TYR A 93 -12.86 3.69 3.25
C TYR A 93 -12.69 5.20 3.03
N LYS A 94 -13.04 5.70 1.83
CA LYS A 94 -13.07 7.13 1.50
C LYS A 94 -13.91 7.91 2.51
N GLY A 95 -15.15 7.47 2.74
CA GLY A 95 -16.02 8.08 3.74
C GLY A 95 -15.46 8.04 5.18
N GLY A 96 -14.57 7.10 5.48
CA GLY A 96 -13.84 7.01 6.75
C GLY A 96 -12.75 8.06 6.89
N LEU A 97 -11.99 8.29 5.82
CA LEU A 97 -10.93 9.31 5.79
C LEU A 97 -11.50 10.72 6.02
N GLU A 98 -12.62 11.05 5.40
CA GLU A 98 -13.32 12.33 5.60
C GLU A 98 -13.70 12.57 7.08
N LEU A 99 -14.04 11.49 7.81
CA LEU A 99 -14.42 11.56 9.23
C LEU A 99 -13.24 11.78 10.18
N LEU A 100 -11.99 11.71 9.71
CA LEU A 100 -10.83 12.08 10.52
C LEU A 100 -10.82 13.56 10.85
N GLY A 101 -11.42 14.41 9.96
CA GLY A 101 -11.53 15.85 10.18
C GLY A 101 -10.20 16.59 10.12
N MET A 102 -9.25 16.08 9.33
CA MET A 102 -7.94 16.70 9.13
C MET A 102 -7.97 17.81 8.08
N SER A 103 -9.00 17.84 7.23
CA SER A 103 -9.27 18.89 6.27
C SER A 103 -10.45 19.76 6.74
N TYR A 104 -10.39 21.07 6.43
CA TYR A 104 -11.51 21.99 6.68
C TYR A 104 -12.40 22.04 5.44
N GLU A 105 -13.68 21.80 5.63
CA GLU A 105 -14.67 21.86 4.55
C GLU A 105 -15.38 23.21 4.53
N ASP A 106 -15.21 23.97 3.46
CA ASP A 106 -16.00 25.19 3.23
C ASP A 106 -17.42 24.81 2.80
N ARG A 107 -18.42 25.12 3.63
CA ARG A 107 -19.81 24.77 3.37
C ARG A 107 -20.64 25.99 3.00
N SER A 108 -21.39 25.83 1.91
CA SER A 108 -22.39 26.79 1.45
C SER A 108 -23.81 26.45 1.89
N GLU A 109 -24.04 25.28 2.44
CA GLU A 109 -25.34 24.81 2.93
C GLU A 109 -25.31 24.55 4.45
N PRO A 110 -26.37 24.90 5.21
CA PRO A 110 -27.66 25.48 4.80
C PRO A 110 -27.60 27.00 4.50
N PHE A 111 -26.47 27.64 4.72
CA PHE A 111 -26.20 29.06 4.37
C PHE A 111 -24.70 29.23 4.13
N GLU A 112 -24.34 30.26 3.38
CA GLU A 112 -22.94 30.57 3.08
C GLU A 112 -22.16 30.92 4.36
N GLY A 113 -21.03 30.18 4.59
CA GLY A 113 -20.27 30.26 5.83
C GLY A 113 -20.80 29.38 6.97
N ALA A 114 -21.63 28.41 6.68
CA ALA A 114 -22.02 27.37 7.63
C ALA A 114 -20.77 26.58 8.12
N SER A 115 -20.84 26.05 9.35
CA SER A 115 -19.71 25.39 9.99
C SER A 115 -19.27 24.12 9.25
N GLY A 116 -18.02 24.08 8.80
CA GLY A 116 -17.36 22.90 8.19
C GLY A 116 -16.66 21.98 9.18
N ILE A 117 -16.79 22.25 10.50
CA ILE A 117 -16.08 21.47 11.54
C ILE A 117 -16.47 19.99 11.53
N VAL A 118 -15.47 19.12 11.74
CA VAL A 118 -15.67 17.68 11.98
C VAL A 118 -15.34 17.39 13.45
N HIS A 119 -16.17 16.57 14.10
CA HIS A 119 -15.87 16.16 15.48
C HIS A 119 -14.75 15.13 15.48
N PRO A 120 -13.63 15.33 16.22
CA PRO A 120 -12.42 14.51 16.13
C PRO A 120 -12.53 13.16 16.86
N LEU A 121 -13.72 12.58 17.05
CA LEU A 121 -13.92 11.32 17.78
C LEU A 121 -13.13 10.17 17.16
N LEU A 122 -13.13 10.06 15.83
CA LEU A 122 -12.41 9.01 15.12
C LEU A 122 -10.90 9.23 15.22
N ALA A 123 -10.42 10.45 14.96
CA ALA A 123 -9.00 10.80 15.05
C ALA A 123 -8.42 10.59 16.45
N GLU A 124 -9.17 10.98 17.50
CA GLU A 124 -8.81 10.73 18.90
C GLU A 124 -8.61 9.22 19.16
N SER A 125 -9.57 8.40 18.70
CA SER A 125 -9.54 6.96 18.90
C SER A 125 -8.40 6.28 18.14
N VAL A 126 -8.13 6.71 16.91
CA VAL A 126 -7.02 6.22 16.08
C VAL A 126 -5.67 6.54 16.73
N THR A 127 -5.47 7.79 17.12
CA THR A 127 -4.21 8.24 17.75
C THR A 127 -3.96 7.55 19.07
N GLN A 128 -5.01 7.32 19.87
CA GLN A 128 -4.91 6.57 21.13
C GLN A 128 -4.45 5.13 20.88
N PHE A 129 -5.07 4.44 19.94
CA PHE A 129 -4.67 3.08 19.56
C PHE A 129 -3.22 3.04 19.08
N GLN A 130 -2.83 3.93 18.13
CA GLN A 130 -1.45 4.01 17.62
C GLN A 130 -0.45 4.15 18.79
N ALA A 131 -0.64 5.12 19.66
CA ALA A 131 0.28 5.39 20.77
C ALA A 131 0.42 4.22 21.74
N GLN A 132 -0.65 3.44 21.94
CA GLN A 132 -0.65 2.27 22.81
C GLN A 132 -0.01 1.07 22.11
N ALA A 133 -0.43 0.76 20.89
CA ALA A 133 0.08 -0.37 20.10
C ALA A 133 1.57 -0.23 19.80
N TYR A 134 2.04 0.98 19.48
CA TYR A 134 3.45 1.25 19.22
C TYR A 134 4.35 0.86 20.41
N ARG A 135 3.97 1.20 21.65
CA ARG A 135 4.73 0.85 22.84
C ARG A 135 4.77 -0.67 23.11
N GLU A 136 3.68 -1.36 22.79
CA GLU A 136 3.59 -2.82 22.99
C GLU A 136 4.40 -3.57 21.91
N MET A 137 4.40 -3.09 20.68
CA MET A 137 5.09 -3.73 19.57
C MET A 137 6.60 -3.42 19.53
N LEU A 138 7.00 -2.22 19.94
CA LEU A 138 8.42 -1.80 20.03
C LEU A 138 8.82 -1.46 21.48
N PRO A 139 8.87 -2.45 22.37
CA PRO A 139 9.33 -2.22 23.74
C PRO A 139 10.83 -1.89 23.77
N ALA A 140 11.28 -1.14 24.80
CA ALA A 140 12.68 -0.72 24.93
C ALA A 140 13.71 -1.88 24.96
N GLY A 141 13.27 -3.10 25.25
CA GLY A 141 14.10 -4.31 25.20
C GLY A 141 14.18 -5.00 23.83
N GLY A 142 13.59 -4.39 22.81
CA GLY A 142 13.45 -4.93 21.45
C GLY A 142 12.19 -5.78 21.25
N PRO A 143 11.65 -5.85 20.03
CA PRO A 143 10.41 -6.55 19.70
C PRO A 143 10.51 -8.08 19.76
N VAL A 144 11.70 -8.64 19.60
CA VAL A 144 11.91 -10.09 19.50
C VAL A 144 12.21 -10.70 20.86
N LYS A 145 11.45 -11.74 21.20
CA LYS A 145 11.70 -12.62 22.33
C LYS A 145 11.88 -14.05 21.82
N THR A 146 12.84 -14.77 22.38
CA THR A 146 13.06 -16.19 22.06
C THR A 146 12.45 -17.07 23.13
N SER A 147 11.88 -18.20 22.72
CA SER A 147 11.39 -19.26 23.59
C SER A 147 12.05 -20.58 23.22
N ILE A 148 12.54 -21.33 24.20
CA ILE A 148 13.15 -22.62 23.99
C ILE A 148 12.05 -23.68 24.06
N ILE A 149 11.94 -24.47 22.99
CA ILE A 149 11.02 -25.60 22.91
C ILE A 149 11.86 -26.87 23.15
N GLY A 150 11.64 -27.57 24.24
CA GLY A 150 12.36 -28.79 24.62
C GLY A 150 13.21 -28.63 25.89
N ALA A 151 14.32 -29.39 25.98
CA ALA A 151 15.18 -29.35 27.13
C ALA A 151 16.04 -28.07 27.16
N GLU A 152 15.99 -27.33 28.25
CA GLU A 152 16.85 -26.19 28.49
C GLU A 152 18.25 -26.65 28.93
N THR A 153 19.24 -26.37 28.10
CA THR A 153 20.66 -26.53 28.42
C THR A 153 21.34 -25.16 28.38
N PRO A 154 22.44 -24.94 29.12
CA PRO A 154 23.15 -23.67 29.07
C PRO A 154 23.59 -23.24 27.68
N GLU A 155 23.90 -24.20 26.80
CA GLU A 155 24.29 -23.95 25.41
C GLU A 155 23.11 -23.46 24.57
N VAL A 156 21.94 -24.11 24.69
CA VAL A 156 20.70 -23.73 23.98
C VAL A 156 20.23 -22.36 24.48
N THR A 157 20.32 -22.08 25.79
CA THR A 157 19.98 -20.76 26.34
C THR A 157 20.88 -19.65 25.77
N ALA A 158 22.20 -19.91 25.72
CA ALA A 158 23.14 -18.94 25.13
C ALA A 158 22.92 -18.76 23.63
N GLN A 159 22.52 -19.80 22.90
CA GLN A 159 22.16 -19.69 21.49
C GLN A 159 20.88 -18.88 21.30
N ALA A 160 19.84 -19.14 22.08
CA ALA A 160 18.59 -18.38 22.05
C ALA A 160 18.79 -16.89 22.31
N GLU A 161 19.69 -16.55 23.26
CA GLU A 161 20.04 -15.15 23.55
C GLU A 161 20.78 -14.48 22.37
N ARG A 162 21.72 -15.19 21.73
CA ARG A 162 22.38 -14.67 20.51
C ARG A 162 21.40 -14.43 19.37
N VAL A 163 20.49 -15.37 19.12
CA VAL A 163 19.44 -15.23 18.11
C VAL A 163 18.55 -14.03 18.40
N LYS A 164 18.08 -13.89 19.67
CA LYS A 164 17.28 -12.73 20.11
C LYS A 164 18.01 -11.42 19.84
N ASN A 165 19.27 -11.32 20.26
CA ASN A 165 20.04 -10.09 20.13
C ASN A 165 20.29 -9.76 18.65
N TYR A 166 20.58 -10.76 17.81
CA TYR A 166 20.81 -10.56 16.40
C TYR A 166 19.53 -10.13 15.67
N MET A 167 18.38 -10.78 15.92
CA MET A 167 17.12 -10.40 15.32
C MET A 167 16.66 -9.00 15.74
N ASN A 168 16.86 -8.66 17.03
CA ASN A 168 16.57 -7.29 17.49
C ASN A 168 17.48 -6.28 16.78
N TYR A 169 18.77 -6.58 16.62
CA TYR A 169 19.69 -5.73 15.89
C TYR A 169 19.26 -5.53 14.44
N GLN A 170 18.87 -6.60 13.74
CA GLN A 170 18.38 -6.49 12.37
C GLN A 170 17.15 -5.57 12.27
N ILE A 171 16.15 -5.75 13.13
CA ILE A 171 14.90 -4.99 13.07
C ILE A 171 15.09 -3.54 13.49
N THR A 172 15.95 -3.25 14.49
CA THR A 172 16.06 -1.91 15.06
C THR A 172 17.19 -1.06 14.49
N TYR A 173 18.20 -1.68 13.86
CA TYR A 173 19.39 -0.98 13.34
C TYR A 173 19.65 -1.20 11.85
N GLU A 174 19.46 -2.42 11.34
CA GLU A 174 19.68 -2.68 9.91
C GLU A 174 18.49 -2.27 9.05
N MET A 175 17.26 -2.51 9.54
CA MET A 175 16.03 -2.11 8.86
C MET A 175 15.60 -0.72 9.33
N GLU A 176 16.24 0.33 8.81
CA GLU A 176 15.95 1.73 9.19
C GLU A 176 14.49 2.11 8.92
N GLU A 177 13.87 1.50 7.92
CA GLU A 177 12.48 1.72 7.54
C GLU A 177 11.47 1.07 8.50
N TYR A 178 11.88 0.07 9.32
CA TYR A 178 10.94 -0.74 10.09
C TYR A 178 10.12 0.06 11.09
N ASP A 179 10.78 0.97 11.81
CA ASP A 179 10.17 1.80 12.86
C ASP A 179 9.18 2.82 12.29
N PRO A 180 9.56 3.73 11.38
CA PRO A 180 8.63 4.73 10.83
C PRO A 180 7.48 4.08 10.05
N GLU A 181 7.73 3.01 9.32
CA GLU A 181 6.67 2.31 8.58
C GLU A 181 5.73 1.49 9.50
N LEU A 182 6.21 1.03 10.64
CA LEU A 182 5.34 0.42 11.65
C LEU A 182 4.45 1.47 12.30
N ASP A 183 4.98 2.63 12.63
CA ASP A 183 4.23 3.74 13.21
C ASP A 183 3.12 4.22 12.27
N GLN A 184 3.44 4.40 10.99
CA GLN A 184 2.47 4.72 9.95
C GLN A 184 1.40 3.63 9.80
N MET A 185 1.80 2.36 9.76
CA MET A 185 0.87 1.23 9.69
C MET A 185 -0.09 1.20 10.88
N LEU A 186 0.39 1.49 12.09
CA LEU A 186 -0.43 1.47 13.31
C LEU A 186 -1.42 2.64 13.35
N PHE A 187 -1.12 3.76 12.71
CA PHE A 187 -2.08 4.84 12.50
C PHE A 187 -3.16 4.45 11.47
N TYR A 188 -2.74 3.86 10.38
CA TYR A 188 -3.59 3.50 9.25
C TYR A 188 -4.53 2.31 9.55
N LEU A 189 -4.01 1.26 10.18
CA LEU A 189 -4.72 0.01 10.44
C LEU A 189 -6.09 0.19 11.13
N PRO A 190 -6.23 0.99 12.21
CA PRO A 190 -7.52 1.18 12.86
C PRO A 190 -8.52 1.96 12.01
N ILE A 191 -8.10 2.76 11.06
CA ILE A 191 -9.00 3.52 10.17
C ILE A 191 -9.68 2.55 9.21
N VAL A 192 -8.89 1.81 8.45
CA VAL A 192 -9.33 0.97 7.33
C VAL A 192 -9.75 -0.42 7.78
N GLY A 193 -9.07 -0.94 8.80
CA GLY A 193 -9.27 -2.28 9.33
C GLY A 193 -8.33 -3.33 8.75
N SER A 194 -7.62 -3.03 7.69
CA SER A 194 -6.61 -3.88 7.07
C SER A 194 -5.37 -3.08 6.73
N ALA A 195 -4.20 -3.71 6.86
CA ALA A 195 -2.92 -3.19 6.45
C ALA A 195 -2.01 -4.34 6.07
N PHE A 196 -1.03 -4.08 5.23
CA PHE A 196 -0.11 -5.11 4.77
C PHE A 196 1.34 -4.70 4.99
N LYS A 197 2.20 -5.70 5.15
CA LYS A 197 3.65 -5.52 5.05
C LYS A 197 4.21 -6.44 3.99
N LYS A 198 5.08 -5.91 3.12
CA LYS A 198 5.87 -6.68 2.18
C LYS A 198 7.25 -6.90 2.78
N VAL A 199 7.64 -8.17 2.92
CA VAL A 199 8.94 -8.56 3.49
C VAL A 199 9.72 -9.33 2.43
N TYR A 200 10.90 -8.81 2.09
CA TYR A 200 11.76 -9.41 1.07
C TYR A 200 13.23 -9.10 1.35
N PHE A 201 14.12 -9.82 0.68
CA PHE A 201 15.55 -9.50 0.68
C PHE A 201 15.85 -8.60 -0.52
N ASP A 202 16.43 -7.43 -0.26
CA ASP A 202 16.83 -6.50 -1.32
C ASP A 202 18.28 -6.77 -1.70
N PRO A 203 18.54 -7.26 -2.93
CA PRO A 203 19.89 -7.56 -3.38
C PRO A 203 20.76 -6.31 -3.55
N THR A 204 20.14 -5.14 -3.76
CA THR A 204 20.88 -3.86 -3.90
C THR A 204 21.37 -3.38 -2.54
N MET A 205 20.52 -3.47 -1.52
CA MET A 205 20.84 -3.10 -0.14
C MET A 205 21.55 -4.23 0.63
N GLN A 206 21.57 -5.46 0.09
CA GLN A 206 22.13 -6.66 0.72
C GLN A 206 21.57 -6.94 2.12
N ARG A 207 20.28 -6.62 2.35
CA ARG A 207 19.59 -6.83 3.62
C ARG A 207 18.11 -7.15 3.41
N ALA A 208 17.49 -7.70 4.45
CA ALA A 208 16.05 -7.83 4.50
C ALA A 208 15.39 -6.46 4.66
N VAL A 209 14.24 -6.29 4.02
CA VAL A 209 13.44 -5.06 3.99
C VAL A 209 12.00 -5.40 4.38
N SER A 210 11.39 -4.53 5.18
CA SER A 210 9.99 -4.68 5.61
C SER A 210 9.26 -3.38 5.34
N LYS A 211 8.51 -3.31 4.24
CA LYS A 211 7.76 -2.12 3.82
C LYS A 211 6.29 -2.23 4.16
N PHE A 212 5.71 -1.14 4.60
CA PHE A 212 4.27 -0.99 4.74
C PHE A 212 3.63 -0.85 3.35
N VAL A 213 2.54 -1.54 3.13
CA VAL A 213 1.73 -1.47 1.91
C VAL A 213 0.31 -1.12 2.31
N HIS A 214 -0.18 -0.03 1.75
CA HIS A 214 -1.54 0.43 1.95
C HIS A 214 -2.54 -0.56 1.36
N SER A 215 -3.75 -0.61 1.93
CA SER A 215 -4.77 -1.55 1.45
C SER A 215 -5.28 -1.23 0.05
N GLU A 216 -5.22 0.03 -0.36
CA GLU A 216 -5.56 0.44 -1.73
C GLU A 216 -4.53 -0.03 -2.75
N ASP A 217 -3.26 -0.17 -2.36
CA ASP A 217 -2.17 -0.58 -3.23
C ASP A 217 -2.02 -2.12 -3.33
N LEU A 218 -2.80 -2.90 -2.54
CA LEU A 218 -2.82 -4.35 -2.61
C LEU A 218 -4.20 -4.87 -3.01
N ILE A 219 -4.33 -5.32 -4.24
CA ILE A 219 -5.56 -5.86 -4.81
C ILE A 219 -5.56 -7.37 -4.68
N VAL A 220 -6.64 -7.92 -4.14
CA VAL A 220 -6.83 -9.36 -3.96
C VAL A 220 -8.25 -9.71 -4.37
N PRO A 221 -8.50 -10.85 -5.05
CA PRO A 221 -9.84 -11.27 -5.41
C PRO A 221 -10.79 -11.27 -4.21
N TYR A 222 -11.99 -10.74 -4.39
CA TYR A 222 -12.98 -10.65 -3.30
C TYR A 222 -13.34 -12.01 -2.69
N SER A 223 -13.22 -13.07 -3.47
CA SER A 223 -13.44 -14.45 -3.04
C SER A 223 -12.36 -15.02 -2.13
N ALA A 224 -11.20 -14.36 -2.02
CA ALA A 224 -10.10 -14.82 -1.18
C ALA A 224 -10.45 -14.73 0.30
N THR A 225 -10.02 -15.73 1.07
CA THR A 225 -10.19 -15.75 2.53
C THR A 225 -8.93 -15.20 3.23
N ASP A 226 -7.77 -15.53 2.68
CA ASP A 226 -6.46 -15.11 3.18
C ASP A 226 -5.46 -14.99 2.01
N LEU A 227 -4.28 -14.42 2.29
CA LEU A 227 -3.22 -14.26 1.28
C LEU A 227 -2.60 -15.59 0.83
N ALA A 228 -2.62 -16.61 1.67
CA ALA A 228 -1.99 -17.90 1.35
C ALA A 228 -2.81 -18.67 0.31
N THR A 229 -4.14 -18.56 0.39
CA THR A 229 -5.10 -19.24 -0.51
C THR A 229 -5.57 -18.36 -1.67
N ALA A 230 -5.18 -17.08 -1.68
CA ALA A 230 -5.53 -16.17 -2.77
C ALA A 230 -4.92 -16.64 -4.09
N THR A 231 -5.74 -16.68 -5.14
CA THR A 231 -5.31 -17.08 -6.49
C THR A 231 -4.38 -16.04 -7.10
N ARG A 232 -4.61 -14.76 -6.80
CA ARG A 232 -3.78 -13.63 -7.24
C ARG A 232 -3.58 -12.65 -6.08
N ILE A 233 -2.44 -11.98 -6.09
CA ILE A 233 -2.14 -10.83 -5.24
C ILE A 233 -1.47 -9.81 -6.14
N THR A 234 -2.10 -8.67 -6.35
CA THR A 234 -1.56 -7.58 -7.17
C THR A 234 -1.11 -6.45 -6.27
N HIS A 235 0.14 -6.06 -6.38
CA HIS A 235 0.73 -4.91 -5.69
C HIS A 235 0.95 -3.79 -6.70
N CYS A 236 0.25 -2.68 -6.52
CA CYS A 236 0.36 -1.47 -7.31
C CYS A 236 1.54 -0.63 -6.81
N ILE A 237 2.53 -0.40 -7.64
CA ILE A 237 3.76 0.29 -7.27
C ILE A 237 3.93 1.49 -8.21
N ARG A 238 4.13 2.68 -7.66
CA ARG A 238 4.54 3.86 -8.44
C ARG A 238 6.05 3.94 -8.43
N MET A 239 6.64 4.04 -9.61
CA MET A 239 8.09 4.14 -9.79
C MET A 239 8.44 5.28 -10.73
N ASP A 240 9.51 5.99 -10.40
CA ASP A 240 10.12 6.95 -11.30
C ASP A 240 10.74 6.23 -12.52
N LYS A 241 10.67 6.85 -13.70
CA LYS A 241 11.31 6.37 -14.91
C LYS A 241 12.79 6.03 -14.73
N ASN A 242 13.50 6.82 -13.92
CA ASN A 242 14.91 6.58 -13.62
C ASN A 242 15.12 5.31 -12.77
N GLU A 243 14.20 4.98 -11.86
CA GLU A 243 14.26 3.73 -11.09
C GLU A 243 14.01 2.52 -11.96
N ILE A 244 13.00 2.58 -12.84
CA ILE A 244 12.74 1.52 -13.82
C ILE A 244 13.98 1.30 -14.69
N LYS A 245 14.61 2.38 -15.19
CA LYS A 245 15.81 2.28 -16.02
C LYS A 245 17.00 1.66 -15.27
N LYS A 246 17.17 1.92 -13.98
CA LYS A 246 18.19 1.25 -13.16
C LYS A 246 17.92 -0.25 -13.06
N LEU A 247 16.65 -0.66 -12.90
CA LEU A 247 16.26 -2.06 -12.84
C LEU A 247 16.43 -2.77 -14.20
N GLN A 248 16.20 -2.07 -15.32
CA GLN A 248 16.51 -2.57 -16.66
C GLN A 248 18.03 -2.78 -16.81
N LEU A 249 18.85 -1.80 -16.46
CA LEU A 249 20.31 -1.91 -16.55
C LEU A 249 20.91 -3.00 -15.65
N SER A 250 20.25 -3.33 -14.55
CA SER A 250 20.66 -4.43 -13.67
C SER A 250 20.22 -5.81 -14.17
N GLY A 251 19.45 -5.90 -15.25
CA GLY A 251 18.86 -7.15 -15.74
C GLY A 251 17.71 -7.68 -14.88
N PHE A 252 17.17 -6.85 -13.99
CA PHE A 252 16.00 -7.23 -13.19
C PHE A 252 14.72 -7.10 -14.02
N TYR A 253 14.61 -6.04 -14.82
CA TYR A 253 13.56 -5.82 -15.80
C TYR A 253 14.09 -5.93 -17.22
N ARG A 254 13.23 -6.34 -18.14
CA ARG A 254 13.51 -6.38 -19.58
C ARG A 254 13.78 -4.97 -20.11
N ASP A 255 14.73 -4.82 -21.03
CA ASP A 255 15.06 -3.53 -21.64
C ASP A 255 14.03 -3.23 -22.74
N ILE A 256 13.03 -2.44 -22.39
CA ILE A 256 11.98 -1.93 -23.29
C ILE A 256 12.01 -0.41 -23.32
N ASP A 257 11.48 0.17 -24.39
CA ASP A 257 11.34 1.62 -24.51
C ASP A 257 10.22 2.12 -23.55
N LEU A 258 10.61 2.97 -22.60
CA LEU A 258 9.66 3.58 -21.67
C LEU A 258 8.91 4.73 -22.36
N PRO A 259 7.58 4.86 -22.18
CA PRO A 259 6.81 5.96 -22.76
C PRO A 259 7.36 7.32 -22.35
N SER A 260 7.23 8.31 -23.23
CA SER A 260 7.83 9.66 -23.04
C SER A 260 7.14 10.50 -21.97
N SER A 261 5.90 10.21 -21.68
CA SER A 261 5.10 10.79 -20.59
C SER A 261 4.28 9.66 -20.02
N GLY A 262 4.21 9.56 -18.69
CA GLY A 262 3.13 8.81 -18.09
C GLY A 262 1.84 9.32 -18.75
N ALA A 263 1.06 8.46 -19.37
CA ALA A 263 -0.27 8.84 -19.75
C ALA A 263 -0.90 9.44 -18.47
N ASP A 264 -1.71 10.49 -18.63
CA ASP A 264 -2.62 10.86 -17.55
C ASP A 264 -3.42 9.60 -17.27
N SER A 265 -2.88 8.73 -16.43
CA SER A 265 -3.61 7.58 -15.92
C SER A 265 -4.69 8.20 -15.04
N ASP A 266 -5.85 8.43 -15.68
CA ASP A 266 -7.10 8.85 -15.03
C ASP A 266 -7.61 7.74 -14.08
N GLY A 267 -6.77 6.72 -13.86
CA GLY A 267 -6.87 5.69 -12.85
C GLY A 267 -6.45 6.16 -11.46
N THR A 268 -6.69 7.44 -11.16
CA THR A 268 -6.57 7.93 -9.79
C THR A 268 -7.58 7.18 -8.93
N ASN A 269 -7.06 6.34 -8.05
CA ASN A 269 -7.89 5.72 -7.03
C ASN A 269 -8.50 6.87 -6.21
N ASP A 270 -9.82 7.02 -6.24
CA ASP A 270 -10.61 8.04 -5.50
C ASP A 270 -10.17 8.18 -4.04
N VAL A 271 -9.68 7.09 -3.44
CA VAL A 271 -9.14 7.05 -2.09
C VAL A 271 -7.82 7.82 -2.01
N LYS A 272 -6.94 7.67 -2.99
CA LYS A 272 -5.65 8.37 -3.04
C LYS A 272 -5.81 9.87 -3.20
N ASP A 273 -6.76 10.30 -4.02
CA ASP A 273 -7.10 11.71 -4.15
C ASP A 273 -7.59 12.29 -2.84
N THR A 274 -8.43 11.55 -2.11
CA THR A 274 -8.88 11.96 -0.77
C THR A 274 -7.71 12.06 0.21
N ILE A 275 -6.74 11.15 0.16
CA ILE A 275 -5.52 11.21 0.98
C ILE A 275 -4.69 12.43 0.61
N ASN A 276 -4.45 12.67 -0.67
CA ASN A 276 -3.72 13.84 -1.17
C ASN A 276 -4.37 15.15 -0.74
N ASP A 277 -5.69 15.24 -0.81
CA ASP A 277 -6.46 16.41 -0.34
C ASP A 277 -6.30 16.64 1.16
N ILE A 278 -6.30 15.57 1.96
CA ILE A 278 -6.08 15.64 3.41
C ILE A 278 -4.65 16.09 3.74
N GLU A 279 -3.66 15.60 3.00
CA GLU A 279 -2.25 15.96 3.15
C GLU A 279 -1.91 17.33 2.55
N GLY A 280 -2.83 17.91 1.78
CA GLY A 280 -2.62 19.18 1.07
C GLY A 280 -1.66 19.05 -0.10
N ILE A 281 -1.49 17.85 -0.63
CA ILE A 281 -0.69 17.56 -1.81
C ILE A 281 -1.54 17.86 -3.04
N THR A 282 -1.20 18.95 -3.74
CA THR A 282 -1.78 19.20 -5.06
C THR A 282 -1.05 18.31 -6.06
N SER A 283 -1.77 17.43 -6.73
CA SER A 283 -1.21 16.66 -7.85
C SER A 283 -0.75 17.66 -8.92
N SER A 284 0.53 18.07 -8.85
CA SER A 284 1.14 18.87 -9.89
C SER A 284 1.37 17.96 -11.08
N SER A 285 0.43 17.98 -12.00
CA SER A 285 0.61 17.42 -13.33
C SER A 285 1.99 17.81 -13.87
N SER A 286 2.72 16.85 -14.41
CA SER A 286 3.76 16.99 -15.42
C SER A 286 5.22 17.10 -15.02
N GLN A 287 5.64 17.03 -13.77
CA GLN A 287 7.07 17.02 -13.48
C GLN A 287 7.63 15.70 -12.93
N ASN A 288 6.79 14.85 -12.36
CA ASN A 288 7.19 13.49 -11.98
C ASN A 288 6.68 12.54 -13.06
N GLU A 289 7.59 11.98 -13.83
CA GLU A 289 7.32 10.89 -14.78
C GLU A 289 7.16 9.56 -13.98
N GLU A 290 6.22 9.55 -13.01
CA GLU A 290 5.89 8.34 -12.26
C GLU A 290 5.02 7.43 -13.13
N MET A 291 5.39 6.16 -13.15
CA MET A 291 4.69 5.11 -13.88
C MET A 291 4.09 4.12 -12.88
N MET A 292 2.87 3.70 -13.13
CA MET A 292 2.22 2.65 -12.36
C MET A 292 2.66 1.28 -12.85
N ILE A 293 3.11 0.45 -11.94
CA ILE A 293 3.56 -0.91 -12.19
C ILE A 293 2.76 -1.88 -11.34
N TYR A 294 2.23 -2.91 -11.97
CA TYR A 294 1.57 -4.02 -11.30
C TYR A 294 2.54 -5.18 -11.09
N GLU A 295 2.82 -5.50 -9.84
CA GLU A 295 3.52 -6.73 -9.45
C GLU A 295 2.49 -7.78 -9.05
N VAL A 296 2.30 -8.77 -9.88
CA VAL A 296 1.22 -9.77 -9.75
C VAL A 296 1.79 -11.12 -9.36
N HIS A 297 1.42 -11.61 -8.19
CA HIS A 297 1.74 -12.96 -7.72
C HIS A 297 0.58 -13.88 -8.11
N THR A 298 0.78 -14.74 -9.09
CA THR A 298 -0.26 -15.63 -9.63
C THR A 298 0.32 -16.96 -10.09
N ASP A 299 -0.54 -17.95 -10.29
CA ASP A 299 -0.16 -19.25 -10.80
C ASP A 299 -0.42 -19.29 -12.31
N LEU A 300 0.60 -19.56 -13.12
CA LEU A 300 0.55 -19.62 -14.58
C LEU A 300 1.11 -20.94 -15.11
N ASP A 301 0.62 -21.36 -16.27
CA ASP A 301 1.23 -22.39 -17.11
C ASP A 301 1.77 -21.67 -18.35
N ILE A 302 3.10 -21.62 -18.45
CA ILE A 302 3.79 -20.82 -19.47
C ILE A 302 4.43 -21.79 -20.47
N GLU A 303 4.11 -21.64 -21.75
CA GLU A 303 4.67 -22.42 -22.84
C GLU A 303 6.20 -22.38 -22.85
N GLY A 304 6.85 -23.55 -22.85
CA GLY A 304 8.30 -23.69 -22.76
C GLY A 304 8.87 -23.69 -21.31
N PHE A 305 8.04 -23.44 -20.30
CA PHE A 305 8.40 -23.45 -18.88
C PHE A 305 7.41 -24.24 -18.02
N GLU A 306 6.70 -25.19 -18.65
CA GLU A 306 5.72 -26.05 -18.01
C GLU A 306 6.35 -26.92 -16.93
N ASP A 307 5.56 -27.31 -15.95
CA ASP A 307 5.97 -28.35 -15.01
C ASP A 307 6.03 -29.71 -15.70
N ILE A 308 7.20 -30.36 -15.67
CA ILE A 308 7.42 -31.64 -16.33
C ILE A 308 7.33 -32.76 -15.31
N GLY A 309 6.45 -33.73 -15.58
CA GLY A 309 6.29 -34.93 -14.77
C GLY A 309 7.48 -35.89 -14.87
N ALA A 310 7.44 -36.93 -14.05
CA ALA A 310 8.46 -37.99 -14.07
C ALA A 310 8.53 -38.72 -15.41
N ASP A 311 7.49 -38.63 -16.23
CA ASP A 311 7.31 -39.28 -17.53
C ASP A 311 7.91 -38.41 -18.67
N GLY A 312 8.37 -37.20 -18.37
CA GLY A 312 8.88 -36.22 -19.35
C GLY A 312 7.78 -35.44 -20.09
N GLU A 313 6.51 -35.60 -19.72
CA GLU A 313 5.37 -34.90 -20.30
C GLU A 313 4.97 -33.71 -19.42
N PRO A 314 4.43 -32.63 -20.00
CA PRO A 314 3.87 -31.51 -19.22
C PRO A 314 2.74 -31.95 -18.30
N THR A 315 2.77 -31.57 -17.04
CA THR A 315 1.74 -31.96 -16.05
C THR A 315 0.47 -31.13 -16.17
N GLY A 316 0.51 -29.97 -16.85
CA GLY A 316 -0.57 -28.99 -16.90
C GLY A 316 -0.80 -28.30 -15.54
N LEU A 317 0.15 -28.40 -14.61
CA LEU A 317 0.11 -27.74 -13.33
C LEU A 317 0.54 -26.29 -13.49
N LYS A 318 -0.32 -25.35 -13.08
CA LYS A 318 0.06 -23.94 -13.00
C LYS A 318 1.06 -23.73 -11.88
N MET A 319 2.16 -23.05 -12.22
CA MET A 319 3.26 -22.77 -11.30
C MET A 319 3.18 -21.36 -10.75
N PRO A 320 3.63 -21.10 -9.50
CA PRO A 320 3.64 -19.76 -8.94
C PRO A 320 4.72 -18.89 -9.60
N TYR A 321 4.28 -17.75 -10.15
CA TYR A 321 5.14 -16.72 -10.73
C TYR A 321 4.84 -15.33 -10.14
N ILE A 322 5.80 -14.43 -10.30
CA ILE A 322 5.64 -12.99 -10.10
C ILE A 322 5.78 -12.35 -11.46
N VAL A 323 4.71 -11.77 -11.95
CA VAL A 323 4.66 -11.05 -13.23
C VAL A 323 4.61 -9.56 -12.95
N THR A 324 5.51 -8.80 -13.55
CA THR A 324 5.54 -7.35 -13.44
C THR A 324 5.14 -6.73 -14.77
N ILE A 325 4.09 -5.90 -14.75
CA ILE A 325 3.47 -5.31 -15.94
C ILE A 325 3.41 -3.80 -15.76
N MET A 326 3.67 -3.05 -16.82
CA MET A 326 3.45 -1.60 -16.85
C MET A 326 1.96 -1.34 -17.15
N GLU A 327 1.28 -0.54 -16.32
CA GLU A 327 -0.15 -0.26 -16.49
C GLU A 327 -0.45 0.40 -17.84
N ASP A 328 0.30 1.45 -18.18
CA ASP A 328 0.02 2.32 -19.34
C ASP A 328 0.12 1.59 -20.69
N THR A 329 1.11 0.70 -20.84
CA THR A 329 1.40 0.04 -22.11
C THR A 329 0.99 -1.42 -22.14
N GLY A 330 0.79 -2.03 -20.97
CA GLY A 330 0.58 -3.46 -20.85
C GLY A 330 1.85 -4.29 -21.05
N ASP A 331 3.02 -3.67 -21.15
CA ASP A 331 4.28 -4.35 -21.37
C ASP A 331 4.72 -5.16 -20.15
N VAL A 332 5.10 -6.41 -20.35
CA VAL A 332 5.65 -7.26 -19.32
C VAL A 332 7.12 -6.93 -19.10
N LEU A 333 7.45 -6.42 -17.90
CA LEU A 333 8.81 -6.08 -17.49
C LEU A 333 9.59 -7.29 -16.99
N SER A 334 8.95 -8.16 -16.24
CA SER A 334 9.59 -9.38 -15.74
C SER A 334 8.59 -10.48 -15.42
N ILE A 335 9.05 -11.73 -15.58
CA ILE A 335 8.39 -12.93 -15.08
C ILE A 335 9.42 -13.72 -14.28
N LYS A 336 9.17 -13.90 -12.99
CA LYS A 336 10.07 -14.62 -12.07
C LYS A 336 9.35 -15.76 -11.36
N ARG A 337 10.07 -16.86 -11.13
CA ARG A 337 9.55 -18.00 -10.37
C ARG A 337 9.37 -17.63 -8.91
N ASN A 338 8.19 -17.93 -8.35
CA ASN A 338 7.84 -17.61 -6.96
C ASN A 338 7.80 -18.87 -6.07
N PHE A 339 8.78 -19.72 -6.21
CA PHE A 339 8.94 -20.94 -5.40
C PHE A 339 10.42 -21.28 -5.23
N ASN A 340 10.74 -22.14 -4.26
CA ASN A 340 12.11 -22.60 -4.09
C ASN A 340 12.40 -23.76 -5.04
N GLU A 341 13.54 -23.71 -5.72
CA GLU A 341 14.02 -24.76 -6.60
C GLU A 341 14.09 -26.14 -5.91
N SER A 342 14.48 -26.17 -4.64
CA SER A 342 14.58 -27.38 -3.82
C SER A 342 13.24 -27.90 -3.28
N ASP A 343 12.13 -27.16 -3.42
CA ASP A 343 10.82 -27.58 -2.92
C ASP A 343 10.09 -28.44 -3.96
N PRO A 344 9.92 -29.75 -3.72
CA PRO A 344 9.23 -30.63 -4.68
C PRO A 344 7.74 -30.30 -4.84
N LEU A 345 7.15 -29.58 -3.90
CA LEU A 345 5.76 -29.14 -3.95
C LEU A 345 5.60 -27.76 -4.58
N ARG A 346 6.70 -27.09 -4.92
CA ARG A 346 6.72 -25.78 -5.56
C ARG A 346 5.79 -24.77 -4.91
N ARG A 347 5.82 -24.73 -3.57
CA ARG A 347 4.94 -23.84 -2.79
C ARG A 347 5.30 -22.39 -3.00
N LYS A 348 4.27 -21.57 -3.18
CA LYS A 348 4.38 -20.12 -3.29
C LYS A 348 5.12 -19.51 -2.09
N VAL A 349 6.14 -18.69 -2.34
CA VAL A 349 6.83 -17.92 -1.31
C VAL A 349 5.94 -16.73 -0.91
N PRO A 350 5.58 -16.60 0.38
CA PRO A 350 4.77 -15.48 0.84
C PRO A 350 5.66 -14.24 1.05
N TYR A 351 5.35 -13.15 0.35
CA TYR A 351 6.00 -11.85 0.53
C TYR A 351 5.18 -10.90 1.38
N PHE A 352 3.87 -11.09 1.43
CA PHE A 352 2.94 -10.18 2.10
C PHE A 352 2.41 -10.77 3.40
N VAL A 353 2.32 -9.91 4.43
CA VAL A 353 1.71 -10.21 5.72
C VAL A 353 0.50 -9.31 5.91
N HIS A 354 -0.66 -9.89 6.19
CA HIS A 354 -1.91 -9.18 6.40
C HIS A 354 -2.15 -8.94 7.89
N TYR A 355 -2.33 -7.68 8.27
CA TYR A 355 -2.73 -7.23 9.59
C TYR A 355 -4.19 -6.82 9.58
N LYS A 356 -5.00 -7.35 10.48
CA LYS A 356 -6.42 -7.02 10.64
C LYS A 356 -6.64 -6.36 12.00
N PHE A 357 -7.31 -5.21 12.02
CA PHE A 357 -7.70 -4.54 13.27
C PHE A 357 -8.77 -5.34 14.01
N LEU A 358 -9.89 -5.61 13.34
CA LEU A 358 -10.89 -6.57 13.77
C LEU A 358 -11.13 -7.58 12.64
N PRO A 359 -11.38 -8.86 12.96
CA PRO A 359 -11.73 -9.84 11.94
C PRO A 359 -12.96 -9.39 11.16
N GLY A 360 -12.82 -9.34 9.83
CA GLY A 360 -13.94 -9.07 8.92
C GLY A 360 -14.76 -10.33 8.63
N LEU A 361 -15.83 -10.16 7.85
CA LEU A 361 -16.63 -11.26 7.32
C LEU A 361 -16.05 -11.84 6.02
N GLY A 362 -15.09 -11.15 5.40
CA GLY A 362 -14.41 -11.53 4.20
C GLY A 362 -12.89 -11.34 4.33
N PHE A 363 -12.25 -11.01 3.20
CA PHE A 363 -10.80 -10.78 3.16
C PHE A 363 -10.38 -9.60 4.04
N TYR A 364 -11.02 -8.44 3.88
CA TYR A 364 -10.68 -7.23 4.62
C TYR A 364 -11.23 -7.26 6.05
N GLY A 365 -10.45 -6.69 6.98
CA GLY A 365 -10.87 -6.51 8.38
C GLY A 365 -11.79 -5.31 8.55
N PHE A 366 -12.43 -5.21 9.71
CA PHE A 366 -13.18 -4.03 10.11
C PHE A 366 -12.31 -3.05 10.89
N GLY A 367 -12.36 -1.75 10.53
CA GLY A 367 -11.73 -0.66 11.25
C GLY A 367 -12.70 0.07 12.18
N LEU A 368 -12.20 1.09 12.87
CA LEU A 368 -13.00 2.01 13.67
C LEU A 368 -14.03 2.77 12.82
N THR A 369 -13.72 3.02 11.56
CA THR A 369 -14.66 3.59 10.59
C THR A 369 -15.97 2.80 10.54
N HIS A 370 -15.87 1.47 10.50
CA HIS A 370 -17.04 0.59 10.46
C HIS A 370 -17.81 0.55 11.79
N THR A 371 -17.10 0.69 12.92
CA THR A 371 -17.69 0.53 14.25
C THR A 371 -18.20 1.83 14.85
N ILE A 372 -17.43 2.90 14.76
CA ILE A 372 -17.77 4.20 15.34
C ILE A 372 -17.96 5.32 14.32
N GLY A 373 -17.75 5.05 13.01
CA GLY A 373 -17.93 6.04 11.96
C GLY A 373 -19.31 6.68 11.94
N GLY A 374 -20.36 5.87 12.12
CA GLY A 374 -21.74 6.36 12.25
C GLY A 374 -21.94 7.31 13.45
N LEU A 375 -21.30 7.01 14.59
CA LEU A 375 -21.36 7.86 15.77
C LEU A 375 -20.57 9.17 15.55
N SER A 376 -19.41 9.10 14.89
CA SER A 376 -18.60 10.28 14.52
C SER A 376 -19.36 11.18 13.57
N ARG A 377 -20.01 10.63 12.55
CA ARG A 377 -20.84 11.38 11.59
C ARG A 377 -22.02 12.05 12.29
N ALA A 378 -22.73 11.35 13.16
CA ALA A 378 -23.85 11.91 13.93
C ALA A 378 -23.37 13.03 14.88
N SER A 379 -22.27 12.84 15.60
CA SER A 379 -21.69 13.86 16.48
C SER A 379 -21.26 15.10 15.71
N THR A 380 -20.64 14.94 14.55
CA THR A 380 -20.26 16.01 13.63
C THR A 380 -21.51 16.80 13.16
N SER A 381 -22.56 16.10 12.74
CA SER A 381 -23.80 16.74 12.31
C SER A 381 -24.45 17.56 13.43
N ILE A 382 -24.51 17.04 14.65
CA ILE A 382 -25.07 17.76 15.80
C ILE A 382 -24.18 18.95 16.17
N LEU A 383 -22.86 18.80 16.16
CA LEU A 383 -21.92 19.89 16.45
C LEU A 383 -22.08 21.05 15.45
N ARG A 384 -22.15 20.73 14.16
CA ARG A 384 -22.41 21.70 13.10
C ARG A 384 -23.74 22.45 13.33
N GLN A 385 -24.82 21.73 13.62
CA GLN A 385 -26.13 22.33 13.91
C GLN A 385 -26.11 23.26 15.13
N LEU A 386 -25.38 22.90 16.19
CA LEU A 386 -25.27 23.74 17.39
C LEU A 386 -24.50 25.05 17.09
N ILE A 387 -23.39 24.95 16.33
CA ILE A 387 -22.59 26.11 15.94
C ILE A 387 -23.39 27.00 14.99
N ASP A 388 -24.06 26.46 13.99
CA ASP A 388 -24.85 27.15 13.01
C ASP A 388 -26.05 27.87 13.68
N ALA A 389 -26.75 27.19 14.60
CA ALA A 389 -27.81 27.80 15.40
C ALA A 389 -27.28 28.95 16.27
N GLY A 390 -26.10 28.78 16.87
CA GLY A 390 -25.42 29.83 17.62
C GLY A 390 -25.07 31.04 16.74
N THR A 391 -24.56 30.80 15.55
CA THR A 391 -24.24 31.85 14.58
C THR A 391 -25.49 32.66 14.18
N LEU A 392 -26.56 31.96 13.80
CA LEU A 392 -27.83 32.62 13.43
C LEU A 392 -28.49 33.31 14.59
N SER A 393 -28.37 32.82 15.83
CA SER A 393 -28.89 33.46 17.02
C SER A 393 -28.12 34.72 17.39
N ASN A 394 -26.78 34.71 17.23
CA ASN A 394 -25.92 35.87 17.55
C ASN A 394 -25.90 36.94 16.44
N LEU A 395 -26.14 36.54 15.20
CA LEU A 395 -26.21 37.41 14.03
C LEU A 395 -27.61 37.34 13.41
N PRO A 396 -28.64 37.88 14.08
CA PRO A 396 -30.01 37.72 13.64
C PRO A 396 -30.26 38.44 12.32
N ALA A 397 -30.72 37.71 11.33
CA ALA A 397 -31.31 38.27 10.12
C ALA A 397 -32.76 38.70 10.37
N GLY A 398 -33.28 39.62 9.58
CA GLY A 398 -34.64 40.10 9.74
C GLY A 398 -35.21 40.62 8.43
N PHE A 399 -36.52 40.90 8.47
CA PHE A 399 -37.21 41.58 7.38
C PHE A 399 -37.28 43.07 7.66
N LYS A 400 -36.98 43.87 6.65
CA LYS A 400 -37.15 45.34 6.65
C LYS A 400 -38.35 45.68 5.79
N ALA A 401 -39.26 46.53 6.35
CA ALA A 401 -40.42 47.01 5.60
C ALA A 401 -40.00 47.84 4.39
N ARG A 402 -40.66 47.66 3.26
CA ARG A 402 -40.40 48.44 2.05
C ARG A 402 -40.70 49.92 2.29
N GLY A 403 -39.68 50.77 2.38
CA GLY A 403 -39.78 52.18 2.67
C GLY A 403 -39.02 52.66 3.90
N ALA A 404 -38.53 51.74 4.75
CA ALA A 404 -37.54 52.07 5.75
C ALA A 404 -36.16 52.15 5.07
N ARG A 405 -35.54 53.32 5.03
CA ARG A 405 -34.18 53.54 4.53
C ARG A 405 -33.24 53.73 5.71
N ILE A 406 -32.25 52.83 5.81
CA ILE A 406 -31.14 52.98 6.74
C ILE A 406 -30.03 53.68 5.96
N ARG A 407 -29.47 54.75 6.50
CA ARG A 407 -28.32 55.44 5.89
C ARG A 407 -27.11 54.49 5.97
N ASP A 408 -26.40 54.32 4.88
CA ASP A 408 -25.24 53.42 4.76
C ASP A 408 -25.54 51.93 5.03
N ASP A 409 -26.63 51.43 4.47
CA ASP A 409 -27.13 50.04 4.61
C ASP A 409 -26.12 48.96 4.11
N GLU A 410 -25.13 49.37 3.28
CA GLU A 410 -24.11 48.47 2.69
C GLU A 410 -22.84 48.30 3.56
N THR A 411 -22.71 49.09 4.64
CA THR A 411 -21.53 48.98 5.51
C THR A 411 -21.85 48.29 6.84
N PRO A 412 -20.96 47.43 7.38
CA PRO A 412 -21.15 46.83 8.70
C PRO A 412 -21.25 47.89 9.81
N LEU A 413 -22.11 47.65 10.84
CA LEU A 413 -22.20 48.47 12.03
C LEU A 413 -20.98 48.24 12.94
N ASN A 414 -20.31 49.30 13.37
CA ASN A 414 -19.28 49.20 14.38
C ASN A 414 -19.89 49.21 15.81
N PRO A 415 -19.22 48.57 16.78
CA PRO A 415 -19.69 48.60 18.16
C PRO A 415 -19.81 50.04 18.69
N GLY A 416 -21.02 50.41 19.14
CA GLY A 416 -21.32 51.74 19.64
C GLY A 416 -21.76 52.76 18.59
N GLU A 417 -21.93 52.35 17.34
CA GLU A 417 -22.42 53.22 16.25
C GLU A 417 -23.95 53.27 16.24
N PHE A 418 -24.51 54.46 16.07
CA PHE A 418 -25.93 54.69 15.86
C PHE A 418 -26.16 55.21 14.44
N ARG A 419 -27.08 54.58 13.70
CA ARG A 419 -27.43 55.00 12.34
C ARG A 419 -28.82 55.60 12.26
N ASP A 420 -28.93 56.65 11.48
CA ASP A 420 -30.19 57.26 11.20
C ASP A 420 -31.07 56.42 10.29
N VAL A 421 -32.36 56.31 10.64
CA VAL A 421 -33.35 55.55 9.86
C VAL A 421 -34.46 56.50 9.42
N ASP A 422 -34.57 56.71 8.11
CA ASP A 422 -35.66 57.49 7.54
C ASP A 422 -36.92 56.60 7.37
N MET A 423 -38.00 57.01 8.04
CA MET A 423 -39.29 56.30 7.94
C MET A 423 -40.41 57.25 7.60
N VAL A 424 -41.30 56.88 6.68
CA VAL A 424 -42.49 57.59 6.32
C VAL A 424 -43.68 57.06 7.15
N GLY A 425 -43.80 57.53 8.37
CA GLY A 425 -44.96 57.28 9.23
C GLY A 425 -45.09 55.86 9.77
N GLY A 426 -44.62 55.62 10.98
CA GLY A 426 -44.76 54.32 11.65
C GLY A 426 -43.76 54.09 12.80
N ASP A 427 -43.99 53.07 13.62
CA ASP A 427 -43.08 52.68 14.71
C ASP A 427 -41.93 51.87 14.14
N LEU A 428 -40.68 52.19 14.48
CA LEU A 428 -39.48 51.55 14.06
C LEU A 428 -39.52 50.04 14.35
N ARG A 429 -40.16 49.66 15.46
CA ARG A 429 -40.35 48.26 15.87
C ARG A 429 -41.25 47.45 14.91
N SER A 430 -42.17 48.12 14.21
CA SER A 430 -43.06 47.51 13.23
C SER A 430 -42.43 47.41 11.84
N ALA A 431 -41.39 48.18 11.59
CA ALA A 431 -40.71 48.26 10.30
C ALA A 431 -39.55 47.25 10.18
N ILE A 432 -39.02 46.77 11.28
CA ILE A 432 -37.94 45.75 11.32
C ILE A 432 -38.45 44.58 12.15
N MET A 433 -38.57 43.43 11.51
CA MET A 433 -38.96 42.19 12.17
C MET A 433 -37.78 41.25 12.16
N PRO A 434 -37.10 41.03 13.30
CA PRO A 434 -36.05 40.01 13.38
C PRO A 434 -36.68 38.63 13.22
N LEU A 435 -36.00 37.74 12.48
CA LEU A 435 -36.39 36.34 12.39
C LEU A 435 -36.20 35.69 13.76
N PRO A 436 -37.17 34.89 14.23
CA PRO A 436 -37.08 34.21 15.52
C PRO A 436 -36.19 32.99 15.41
N PHE A 437 -34.86 33.16 15.35
CA PHE A 437 -33.94 32.06 15.44
C PHE A 437 -33.95 31.50 16.87
N LYS A 438 -33.96 30.16 16.91
CA LYS A 438 -33.88 29.43 18.20
C LYS A 438 -32.44 29.38 18.68
N GLU A 439 -32.26 29.51 20.00
CA GLU A 439 -30.97 29.24 20.65
C GLU A 439 -30.53 27.78 20.42
N PRO A 440 -29.22 27.49 20.48
CA PRO A 440 -28.71 26.12 20.40
C PRO A 440 -29.41 25.19 21.37
N SER A 441 -29.86 24.04 20.91
CA SER A 441 -30.66 23.10 21.69
C SER A 441 -29.82 22.38 22.77
N GLN A 442 -30.19 22.57 24.05
CA GLN A 442 -29.57 21.82 25.16
C GLN A 442 -29.77 20.29 25.03
N THR A 443 -30.88 19.88 24.44
CA THR A 443 -31.14 18.43 24.19
C THR A 443 -30.15 17.85 23.17
N LEU A 444 -29.86 18.59 22.09
CA LEU A 444 -28.84 18.17 21.10
C LEU A 444 -27.45 18.13 21.73
N TYR A 445 -27.10 19.11 22.56
CA TYR A 445 -25.84 19.12 23.29
C TYR A 445 -25.69 17.89 24.20
N SER A 446 -26.74 17.54 24.96
CA SER A 446 -26.73 16.34 25.82
C SER A 446 -26.67 15.05 25.02
N LEU A 447 -27.37 14.98 23.87
CA LEU A 447 -27.31 13.84 22.95
C LEU A 447 -25.89 13.66 22.39
N MET A 448 -25.24 14.75 21.95
CA MET A 448 -23.85 14.74 21.48
C MET A 448 -22.92 14.12 22.53
N GLY A 449 -23.02 14.54 23.79
CA GLY A 449 -22.24 13.97 24.89
C GLY A 449 -22.43 12.46 25.01
N THR A 450 -23.67 11.97 24.93
CA THR A 450 -23.99 10.53 25.00
C THR A 450 -23.39 9.76 23.82
N LEU A 451 -23.42 10.32 22.61
CA LEU A 451 -22.82 9.70 21.41
C LEU A 451 -21.30 9.61 21.53
N ILE A 452 -20.66 10.68 21.99
CA ILE A 452 -19.21 10.73 22.21
C ILE A 452 -18.79 9.68 23.25
N ASP A 453 -19.47 9.61 24.39
CA ASP A 453 -19.18 8.62 25.45
C ASP A 453 -19.36 7.19 24.94
N SER A 454 -20.38 6.95 24.12
CA SER A 454 -20.60 5.63 23.51
C SER A 454 -19.46 5.28 22.53
N GLY A 455 -19.04 6.23 21.69
CA GLY A 455 -17.93 6.04 20.76
C GLY A 455 -16.61 5.74 21.48
N ARG A 456 -16.28 6.51 22.53
CA ARG A 456 -15.09 6.28 23.35
C ARG A 456 -15.09 4.91 24.04
N ARG A 457 -16.23 4.43 24.51
CA ARG A 457 -16.34 3.09 25.08
C ARG A 457 -16.05 2.00 24.05
N PHE A 458 -16.52 2.16 22.82
CA PHE A 458 -16.21 1.21 21.76
C PHE A 458 -14.72 1.22 21.40
N ALA A 459 -14.11 2.39 21.28
CA ALA A 459 -12.67 2.53 21.02
C ALA A 459 -11.84 1.90 22.13
N SER A 460 -12.17 2.17 23.42
CA SER A 460 -11.43 1.61 24.56
C SER A 460 -11.56 0.08 24.70
N MET A 461 -12.61 -0.55 24.21
CA MET A 461 -12.70 -2.03 24.16
C MET A 461 -11.71 -2.63 23.15
N ALA A 462 -11.40 -1.93 22.06
CA ALA A 462 -10.35 -2.35 21.13
C ALA A 462 -8.96 -2.21 21.78
N ASP A 463 -8.74 -1.15 22.57
CA ASP A 463 -7.49 -0.91 23.28
C ASP A 463 -7.22 -1.96 24.38
N MET A 464 -8.26 -2.45 25.06
CA MET A 464 -8.13 -3.50 26.10
C MET A 464 -7.54 -4.80 25.55
N LYS A 465 -7.86 -5.16 24.29
CA LYS A 465 -7.26 -6.33 23.65
C LYS A 465 -5.75 -6.21 23.45
N VAL A 466 -5.24 -5.00 23.26
CA VAL A 466 -3.80 -4.74 23.11
C VAL A 466 -3.11 -4.76 24.47
N GLY A 467 -3.72 -4.16 25.51
CA GLY A 467 -3.15 -4.08 26.86
C GLY A 467 -3.16 -5.40 27.65
N GLU A 468 -4.07 -6.32 27.34
CA GLU A 468 -4.16 -7.63 28.01
C GLU A 468 -3.17 -8.69 27.49
N MET A 469 -2.51 -8.45 26.36
CA MET A 469 -1.42 -9.31 25.89
C MET A 469 -0.16 -9.15 26.75
N ASN A 470 -0.28 -9.39 28.04
CA ASN A 470 0.85 -9.40 28.96
C ASN A 470 1.72 -10.62 28.64
N SER A 471 2.85 -10.40 27.99
CA SER A 471 3.76 -11.43 27.47
C SER A 471 4.37 -12.36 28.53
N ASN A 472 4.03 -12.15 29.79
CA ASN A 472 4.48 -12.95 30.93
C ASN A 472 3.37 -13.78 31.60
N SER A 473 2.13 -13.72 31.10
CA SER A 473 1.06 -14.58 31.63
C SER A 473 1.25 -16.02 31.13
N PRO A 474 1.29 -17.02 32.01
CA PRO A 474 1.28 -18.42 31.60
C PRO A 474 0.03 -18.69 30.75
N VAL A 475 0.19 -19.45 29.65
CA VAL A 475 -0.87 -19.76 28.67
C VAL A 475 -2.16 -20.32 29.32
N GLY A 476 -2.09 -20.84 30.54
CA GLY A 476 -3.23 -21.37 31.30
C GLY A 476 -4.13 -20.34 31.96
N THR A 477 -3.73 -19.07 32.10
CA THR A 477 -4.53 -18.02 32.75
C THR A 477 -5.34 -17.17 31.77
N THR A 478 -5.07 -17.29 30.47
CA THR A 478 -5.79 -16.56 29.42
C THR A 478 -7.06 -17.28 28.93
N MET A 479 -7.33 -18.50 29.45
CA MET A 479 -8.53 -19.30 29.10
C MET A 479 -9.57 -19.38 30.24
N ALA A 480 -9.46 -18.57 31.29
CA ALA A 480 -10.44 -18.54 32.37
C ALA A 480 -11.38 -17.34 32.30
#